data_7b5ea25791a42be43bfba83f673f0707
#
_entry.id   7b5ea25791a42be43bfba83f673f0707
#
_cell.length_a   1.000
_cell.length_b   1.000
_cell.length_c   1.000
_cell.angle_alpha   90.00
_cell.angle_beta   90.00
_cell.angle_gamma   90.00
#
_symmetry.space_group_name_H-M   'P 1'
#
loop_
_entity.id
_entity.type
_entity.pdbx_description
1 polymer ?
#
loop_
_entity_poly.entity_id
_entity_poly.type
_entity_poly.pdbx_seq_one_letter_code
_entity_poly.pdbx_strand_id
1 'polypeptide(L)'
;MKDNFQIIIVVVFVMLAILGVLVFSGAIPLGGDSENLGQGTVVMWGTVRNSVMAPIVEDFNQANETFVVQYVEKNSETFDQDLLEAIASNQGPDMFFLPDDLAFRYANKIIVIPYQSFPVANFKSTFAGAGEVFLSSNGILAFPLIIDPLVMYYNRSMLDAEGIVKPPTFWDEFMTVATTLTKRDEANKVLKSGAALGHFSNVAHAKDILATLFMQEGNPIVAEREGARVS
;
A
#
# COMPACT_ATOMS: atom_id res chain seq x y z
N MET A 1 33.16 -7.70 -62.65
CA MET A 1 32.31 -8.05 -61.47
C MET A 1 32.69 -7.29 -60.20
N LYS A 2 33.86 -6.63 -60.13
CA LYS A 2 34.25 -5.83 -58.92
C LYS A 2 33.56 -4.47 -58.82
N ASP A 3 33.24 -3.84 -59.91
CA ASP A 3 32.72 -2.46 -59.96
C ASP A 3 31.23 -2.37 -59.48
N ASN A 4 30.45 -3.41 -59.73
CA ASN A 4 29.05 -3.43 -59.31
C ASN A 4 28.87 -3.66 -57.80
N PHE A 5 29.86 -4.26 -57.12
CA PHE A 5 29.78 -4.51 -55.67
C PHE A 5 29.84 -3.20 -54.87
N GLN A 6 30.70 -2.26 -55.29
CA GLN A 6 30.79 -0.96 -54.63
C GLN A 6 29.50 -0.14 -54.81
N ILE A 7 28.90 -0.20 -55.99
CA ILE A 7 27.64 0.49 -56.28
C ILE A 7 26.50 -0.10 -55.41
N ILE A 8 26.45 -1.43 -55.27
CA ILE A 8 25.45 -2.10 -54.43
C ILE A 8 25.56 -1.67 -52.94
N ILE A 9 26.79 -1.60 -52.41
CA ILE A 9 27.02 -1.15 -51.03
C ILE A 9 26.55 0.30 -50.85
N VAL A 10 26.87 1.19 -51.76
CA VAL A 10 26.45 2.59 -51.69
C VAL A 10 24.92 2.72 -51.73
N VAL A 11 24.26 1.98 -52.63
CA VAL A 11 22.80 1.97 -52.74
C VAL A 11 22.15 1.45 -51.48
N VAL A 12 22.68 0.37 -50.89
CA VAL A 12 22.16 -0.17 -49.58
C VAL A 12 22.35 0.84 -48.47
N PHE A 13 23.51 1.50 -48.41
CA PHE A 13 23.77 2.51 -47.38
C PHE A 13 22.87 3.74 -47.52
N VAL A 14 22.63 4.21 -48.74
CA VAL A 14 21.69 5.31 -49.01
C VAL A 14 20.25 4.90 -48.67
N MET A 15 19.83 3.67 -48.99
CA MET A 15 18.50 3.16 -48.58
C MET A 15 18.35 3.09 -47.06
N LEU A 16 19.37 2.61 -46.33
CA LEU A 16 19.35 2.57 -44.89
C LEU A 16 19.36 3.98 -44.26
N ALA A 17 20.08 4.91 -44.85
CA ALA A 17 20.08 6.32 -44.43
C ALA A 17 18.71 6.97 -44.63
N ILE A 18 18.08 6.76 -45.80
CA ILE A 18 16.72 7.23 -46.07
C ILE A 18 15.72 6.59 -45.11
N LEU A 19 15.81 5.29 -44.89
CA LEU A 19 14.96 4.58 -43.91
C LEU A 19 15.14 5.14 -42.50
N GLY A 20 16.38 5.40 -42.06
CA GLY A 20 16.69 6.05 -40.81
C GLY A 20 16.04 7.43 -40.69
N VAL A 21 16.18 8.28 -41.72
CA VAL A 21 15.54 9.61 -41.74
C VAL A 21 14.01 9.51 -41.68
N LEU A 22 13.40 8.58 -42.39
CA LEU A 22 11.97 8.36 -42.41
C LEU A 22 11.45 7.86 -41.04
N VAL A 23 12.23 7.06 -40.34
CA VAL A 23 11.94 6.60 -38.96
C VAL A 23 12.08 7.74 -38.00
N PHE A 24 13.19 8.49 -38.01
CA PHE A 24 13.41 9.60 -37.07
C PHE A 24 12.54 10.82 -37.37
N SER A 25 12.06 11.00 -38.63
CA SER A 25 11.10 12.04 -38.95
C SER A 25 9.66 11.71 -38.63
N GLY A 26 9.39 10.48 -38.11
CA GLY A 26 8.03 10.03 -37.81
C GLY A 26 7.18 9.70 -39.06
N ALA A 27 7.76 9.69 -40.25
CA ALA A 27 7.05 9.38 -41.51
C ALA A 27 6.75 7.86 -41.63
N ILE A 28 7.53 7.03 -40.94
CA ILE A 28 7.24 5.60 -40.77
C ILE A 28 7.11 5.36 -39.27
N PRO A 29 5.92 5.05 -38.74
CA PRO A 29 5.75 4.69 -37.35
C PRO A 29 6.42 3.33 -37.12
N LEU A 30 7.63 3.33 -36.57
CA LEU A 30 8.29 2.15 -36.01
C LEU A 30 8.04 2.12 -34.53
N GLY A 31 6.91 1.60 -34.18
CA GLY A 31 6.49 1.44 -32.78
C GLY A 31 5.19 2.14 -32.51
N GLY A 32 4.18 1.35 -32.36
CA GLY A 32 2.92 1.58 -31.68
C GLY A 32 2.22 2.92 -31.88
N ASP A 33 1.09 2.85 -32.51
CA ASP A 33 0.10 3.92 -32.57
C ASP A 33 -0.04 4.60 -31.22
N SER A 34 0.39 5.85 -31.13
CA SER A 34 0.15 6.73 -29.99
C SER A 34 -1.32 7.14 -29.85
N GLU A 35 -2.23 6.53 -30.61
CA GLU A 35 -3.68 6.72 -30.52
C GLU A 35 -4.45 5.50 -30.01
N ASN A 36 -3.80 4.37 -29.77
CA ASN A 36 -4.33 3.33 -28.90
C ASN A 36 -3.71 3.50 -27.50
N LEU A 37 -4.01 4.58 -26.82
CA LEU A 37 -3.91 4.69 -25.38
C LEU A 37 -4.81 3.60 -24.79
N GLY A 38 -4.26 2.39 -24.57
CA GLY A 38 -4.88 1.59 -23.60
C GLY A 38 -5.47 0.28 -23.98
N GLN A 39 -4.72 -0.65 -24.53
CA GLN A 39 -4.88 -2.04 -24.13
C GLN A 39 -3.57 -2.52 -23.50
N GLY A 40 -3.08 -1.77 -22.52
CA GLY A 40 -1.94 -2.16 -21.71
C GLY A 40 -2.40 -3.03 -20.55
N THR A 41 -1.57 -3.98 -20.13
CA THR A 41 -1.76 -4.69 -18.87
C THR A 41 -1.03 -3.94 -17.77
N VAL A 42 -1.75 -3.56 -16.71
CA VAL A 42 -1.20 -2.98 -15.49
C VAL A 42 -1.00 -4.11 -14.47
N VAL A 43 0.23 -4.43 -14.16
CA VAL A 43 0.58 -5.46 -13.18
C VAL A 43 0.56 -4.86 -11.77
N MET A 44 -0.28 -5.39 -10.90
CA MET A 44 -0.44 -4.94 -9.53
C MET A 44 -0.03 -6.04 -8.54
N TRP A 45 0.91 -5.75 -7.65
CA TRP A 45 1.33 -6.68 -6.60
C TRP A 45 0.71 -6.33 -5.25
N GLY A 46 0.37 -7.35 -4.48
CA GLY A 46 -0.10 -7.19 -3.11
C GLY A 46 -0.09 -8.47 -2.32
N THR A 47 -0.35 -8.36 -1.03
CA THR A 47 -0.37 -9.50 -0.10
C THR A 47 -1.80 -9.95 0.25
N VAL A 48 -2.81 -9.28 -0.28
CA VAL A 48 -4.20 -9.70 -0.14
C VAL A 48 -4.42 -10.95 -0.97
N ARG A 49 -5.13 -11.94 -0.41
CA ARG A 49 -5.39 -13.20 -1.10
C ARG A 49 -6.08 -12.98 -2.44
N ASN A 50 -5.64 -13.70 -3.46
CA ASN A 50 -6.21 -13.62 -4.80
C ASN A 50 -7.72 -13.93 -4.82
N SER A 51 -8.20 -14.83 -3.95
CA SER A 51 -9.64 -15.11 -3.82
C SER A 51 -10.49 -13.90 -3.42
N VAL A 52 -9.89 -12.89 -2.78
CA VAL A 52 -10.54 -11.62 -2.40
C VAL A 52 -10.40 -10.59 -3.53
N MET A 53 -9.23 -10.55 -4.16
CA MET A 53 -8.95 -9.54 -5.19
C MET A 53 -9.53 -9.90 -6.57
N ALA A 54 -9.60 -11.19 -6.91
CA ALA A 54 -10.03 -11.62 -8.23
C ALA A 54 -11.41 -11.06 -8.65
N PRO A 55 -12.48 -11.12 -7.84
CA PRO A 55 -13.77 -10.56 -8.24
C PRO A 55 -13.71 -9.03 -8.42
N ILE A 56 -12.95 -8.32 -7.60
CA ILE A 56 -12.81 -6.85 -7.69
C ILE A 56 -12.08 -6.47 -8.99
N VAL A 57 -11.01 -7.19 -9.30
CA VAL A 57 -10.23 -6.98 -10.53
C VAL A 57 -11.03 -7.36 -11.77
N GLU A 58 -11.82 -8.42 -11.69
CA GLU A 58 -12.70 -8.85 -12.79
C GLU A 58 -13.79 -7.80 -13.06
N ASP A 59 -14.47 -7.31 -12.03
CA ASP A 59 -15.48 -6.25 -12.16
C ASP A 59 -14.87 -4.98 -12.75
N PHE A 60 -13.67 -4.60 -12.30
CA PHE A 60 -12.94 -3.45 -12.84
C PHE A 60 -12.62 -3.65 -14.32
N ASN A 61 -12.06 -4.81 -14.70
CA ASN A 61 -11.66 -5.10 -16.06
C ASN A 61 -12.86 -5.18 -17.02
N GLN A 62 -14.03 -5.63 -16.54
CA GLN A 62 -15.26 -5.61 -17.32
C GLN A 62 -15.79 -4.20 -17.56
N ALA A 63 -15.58 -3.30 -16.59
CA ALA A 63 -16.05 -1.92 -16.67
C ALA A 63 -15.08 -0.99 -17.43
N ASN A 64 -13.85 -1.42 -17.71
CA ASN A 64 -12.80 -0.60 -18.33
C ASN A 64 -12.33 -1.21 -19.65
N GLU A 65 -12.44 -0.44 -20.72
CA GLU A 65 -11.97 -0.84 -22.04
C GLU A 65 -10.53 -0.36 -22.33
N THR A 66 -10.01 0.53 -21.49
CA THR A 66 -8.75 1.24 -21.74
C THR A 66 -7.52 0.42 -21.38
N PHE A 67 -7.54 -0.29 -20.25
CA PHE A 67 -6.45 -1.17 -19.80
C PHE A 67 -6.99 -2.28 -18.90
N VAL A 68 -6.21 -3.33 -18.76
CA VAL A 68 -6.54 -4.49 -17.92
C VAL A 68 -5.60 -4.54 -16.73
N VAL A 69 -6.16 -4.72 -15.54
CA VAL A 69 -5.37 -4.95 -14.32
C VAL A 69 -5.13 -6.44 -14.13
N GLN A 70 -3.89 -6.81 -13.89
CA GLN A 70 -3.49 -8.15 -13.48
C GLN A 70 -2.98 -8.11 -12.05
N TYR A 71 -3.72 -8.68 -11.12
CA TYR A 71 -3.28 -8.80 -9.74
C TYR A 71 -2.40 -10.03 -9.53
N VAL A 72 -1.29 -9.86 -8.82
CA VAL A 72 -0.35 -10.92 -8.44
C VAL A 72 -0.24 -10.94 -6.92
N GLU A 73 -0.76 -12.00 -6.30
CA GLU A 73 -0.60 -12.24 -4.87
C GLU A 73 0.86 -12.56 -4.55
N LYS A 74 1.41 -11.91 -3.54
CA LYS A 74 2.77 -12.11 -3.03
C LYS A 74 2.72 -12.59 -1.59
N ASN A 75 3.76 -13.33 -1.19
CA ASN A 75 3.90 -13.73 0.22
C ASN A 75 4.21 -12.49 1.08
N SER A 76 3.44 -12.29 2.15
CA SER A 76 3.59 -11.16 3.06
C SER A 76 4.95 -11.12 3.77
N GLU A 77 5.56 -12.28 4.04
CA GLU A 77 6.85 -12.37 4.74
C GLU A 77 8.03 -11.96 3.86
N THR A 78 7.95 -12.18 2.53
CA THR A 78 9.02 -11.87 1.57
C THR A 78 8.72 -10.65 0.71
N PHE A 79 7.52 -10.08 0.81
CA PHE A 79 7.04 -9.03 -0.07
C PHE A 79 8.00 -7.84 -0.22
N ASP A 80 8.54 -7.35 0.91
CA ASP A 80 9.46 -6.22 0.92
C ASP A 80 10.75 -6.53 0.15
N GLN A 81 11.31 -7.72 0.37
CA GLN A 81 12.51 -8.15 -0.35
C GLN A 81 12.24 -8.36 -1.83
N ASP A 82 11.17 -9.09 -2.17
CA ASP A 82 10.79 -9.38 -3.56
C ASP A 82 10.56 -8.09 -4.35
N LEU A 83 9.90 -7.11 -3.73
CA LEU A 83 9.61 -5.81 -4.35
C LEU A 83 10.89 -4.99 -4.58
N LEU A 84 11.81 -4.95 -3.60
CA LEU A 84 13.09 -4.26 -3.74
C LEU A 84 13.95 -4.87 -4.84
N GLU A 85 14.03 -6.20 -4.90
CA GLU A 85 14.79 -6.91 -5.93
C GLU A 85 14.20 -6.67 -7.32
N ALA A 86 12.87 -6.70 -7.44
CA ALA A 86 12.17 -6.45 -8.70
C ALA A 86 12.37 -5.00 -9.18
N ILE A 87 12.27 -4.02 -8.29
CA ILE A 87 12.53 -2.61 -8.63
C ILE A 87 14.00 -2.44 -9.06
N ALA A 88 14.95 -3.03 -8.33
CA ALA A 88 16.37 -2.92 -8.64
C ALA A 88 16.75 -3.57 -9.98
N SER A 89 16.05 -4.63 -10.39
CA SER A 89 16.23 -5.30 -11.68
C SER A 89 15.38 -4.73 -12.83
N ASN A 90 14.63 -3.67 -12.58
CA ASN A 90 13.66 -3.08 -13.52
C ASN A 90 12.60 -4.09 -14.01
N GLN A 91 12.21 -5.01 -13.14
CA GLN A 91 11.17 -6.02 -13.36
C GLN A 91 10.04 -5.91 -12.33
N GLY A 92 9.92 -4.74 -11.70
CA GLY A 92 8.89 -4.46 -10.72
C GLY A 92 7.50 -4.37 -11.34
N PRO A 93 6.45 -4.39 -10.51
CA PRO A 93 5.08 -4.15 -10.94
C PRO A 93 4.87 -2.68 -11.30
N ASP A 94 3.81 -2.41 -12.07
CA ASP A 94 3.36 -1.04 -12.36
C ASP A 94 2.74 -0.37 -11.13
N MET A 95 2.05 -1.18 -10.30
CA MET A 95 1.41 -0.78 -9.06
C MET A 95 1.62 -1.83 -7.98
N PHE A 96 1.59 -1.41 -6.73
CA PHE A 96 1.63 -2.35 -5.60
C PHE A 96 0.90 -1.82 -4.37
N PHE A 97 0.38 -2.72 -3.56
CA PHE A 97 -0.14 -2.38 -2.25
C PHE A 97 1.02 -2.15 -1.30
N LEU A 98 1.08 -0.96 -0.75
CA LEU A 98 2.12 -0.55 0.18
C LEU A 98 1.56 -0.62 1.60
N PRO A 99 2.09 -1.49 2.46
CA PRO A 99 1.81 -1.43 3.89
C PRO A 99 2.24 -0.08 4.47
N ASP A 100 1.50 0.43 5.45
CA ASP A 100 1.72 1.75 6.05
C ASP A 100 3.10 1.88 6.72
N ASP A 101 3.58 0.82 7.36
CA ASP A 101 4.90 0.75 7.98
C ASP A 101 6.07 0.82 6.98
N LEU A 102 5.82 0.51 5.71
CA LEU A 102 6.79 0.62 4.63
C LEU A 102 6.69 1.94 3.84
N ALA A 103 5.66 2.76 4.07
CA ALA A 103 5.41 3.98 3.29
C ALA A 103 6.64 4.90 3.20
N PHE A 104 7.34 5.10 4.31
CA PHE A 104 8.53 5.95 4.34
C PHE A 104 9.75 5.34 3.65
N ARG A 105 9.90 4.03 3.71
CA ARG A 105 10.98 3.30 3.05
C ARG A 105 10.88 3.38 1.54
N TYR A 106 9.66 3.46 1.01
CA TYR A 106 9.37 3.52 -0.41
C TYR A 106 9.12 4.93 -0.95
N ALA A 107 9.04 5.95 -0.12
CA ALA A 107 8.70 7.31 -0.53
C ALA A 107 9.60 7.90 -1.63
N ASN A 108 10.84 7.44 -1.74
CA ASN A 108 11.80 7.83 -2.78
C ASN A 108 11.89 6.83 -3.95
N LYS A 109 11.08 5.79 -3.96
CA LYS A 109 11.06 4.72 -4.99
C LYS A 109 9.75 4.65 -5.75
N ILE A 110 8.75 5.41 -5.32
CA ILE A 110 7.43 5.51 -5.93
C ILE A 110 7.27 6.85 -6.65
N ILE A 111 6.43 6.86 -7.65
CA ILE A 111 6.06 8.09 -8.34
C ILE A 111 5.05 8.85 -7.49
N VAL A 112 5.40 10.07 -7.10
CA VAL A 112 4.50 10.95 -6.35
C VAL A 112 3.45 11.52 -7.29
N ILE A 113 2.17 11.41 -6.93
CA ILE A 113 1.05 11.93 -7.72
C ILE A 113 0.89 13.43 -7.41
N PRO A 114 1.06 14.31 -8.40
CA PRO A 114 0.96 15.75 -8.19
C PRO A 114 -0.45 16.19 -7.76
N TYR A 115 -0.53 17.18 -6.90
CA TYR A 115 -1.83 17.75 -6.47
C TYR A 115 -2.62 18.41 -7.59
N GLN A 116 -1.99 18.73 -8.73
CA GLN A 116 -2.69 19.17 -9.93
C GLN A 116 -3.52 18.05 -10.56
N SER A 117 -3.04 16.80 -10.49
CA SER A 117 -3.76 15.63 -11.01
C SER A 117 -4.87 15.17 -10.05
N PHE A 118 -4.63 15.27 -8.75
CA PHE A 118 -5.61 14.91 -7.72
C PHE A 118 -5.49 15.87 -6.53
N PRO A 119 -6.41 16.87 -6.43
CA PRO A 119 -6.36 17.89 -5.39
C PRO A 119 -6.51 17.34 -3.97
N VAL A 120 -5.80 17.93 -2.99
CA VAL A 120 -5.88 17.54 -1.57
C VAL A 120 -7.33 17.55 -1.05
N ALA A 121 -8.16 18.50 -1.48
CA ALA A 121 -9.55 18.55 -1.07
C ALA A 121 -10.33 17.30 -1.51
N ASN A 122 -10.07 16.82 -2.73
CA ASN A 122 -10.68 15.58 -3.24
C ASN A 122 -10.18 14.37 -2.46
N PHE A 123 -8.88 14.32 -2.14
CA PHE A 123 -8.31 13.24 -1.31
C PHE A 123 -9.01 13.17 0.06
N LYS A 124 -9.09 14.31 0.77
CA LYS A 124 -9.73 14.39 2.09
C LYS A 124 -11.22 14.10 2.10
N SER A 125 -11.92 14.39 1.00
CA SER A 125 -13.36 14.07 0.87
C SER A 125 -13.62 12.62 0.46
N THR A 126 -12.65 11.97 -0.19
CA THR A 126 -12.82 10.61 -0.70
C THR A 126 -12.35 9.55 0.29
N PHE A 127 -11.25 9.83 0.99
CA PHE A 127 -10.60 8.86 1.87
C PHE A 127 -10.78 9.20 3.35
N ALA A 128 -10.71 8.18 4.20
CA ALA A 128 -10.73 8.39 5.64
C ALA A 128 -9.49 9.16 6.12
N GLY A 129 -9.63 9.93 7.20
CA GLY A 129 -8.56 10.80 7.73
C GLY A 129 -7.24 10.08 8.04
N ALA A 130 -7.28 8.78 8.38
CA ALA A 130 -6.08 7.97 8.56
C ALA A 130 -5.20 7.90 7.28
N GLY A 131 -5.79 8.08 6.10
CA GLY A 131 -5.06 8.13 4.83
C GLY A 131 -4.22 9.38 4.63
N GLU A 132 -4.41 10.44 5.42
CA GLU A 132 -3.65 11.69 5.28
C GLU A 132 -2.15 11.50 5.54
N VAL A 133 -1.74 10.39 6.15
CA VAL A 133 -0.31 10.00 6.30
C VAL A 133 0.41 9.86 4.95
N PHE A 134 -0.32 9.62 3.87
CA PHE A 134 0.23 9.53 2.51
C PHE A 134 0.31 10.86 1.77
N LEU A 135 -0.12 11.96 2.39
CA LEU A 135 0.08 13.30 1.83
C LEU A 135 1.48 13.81 2.18
N SER A 136 2.19 14.33 1.19
CA SER A 136 3.51 14.92 1.35
C SER A 136 3.53 16.36 0.84
N SER A 137 4.62 17.11 1.08
CA SER A 137 4.80 18.46 0.51
C SER A 137 4.80 18.47 -1.03
N ASN A 138 5.17 17.35 -1.66
CA ASN A 138 5.37 17.25 -3.11
C ASN A 138 4.18 16.59 -3.84
N GLY A 139 3.19 16.05 -3.11
CA GLY A 139 2.04 15.35 -3.68
C GLY A 139 1.62 14.13 -2.85
N ILE A 140 0.85 13.25 -3.47
CA ILE A 140 0.27 12.06 -2.86
C ILE A 140 1.23 10.88 -3.08
N LEU A 141 1.64 10.24 -2.00
CA LEU A 141 2.52 9.05 -2.04
C LEU A 141 1.74 7.78 -2.40
N ALA A 142 0.53 7.64 -1.88
CA ALA A 142 -0.33 6.49 -2.14
C ALA A 142 -1.80 6.84 -1.92
N PHE A 143 -2.70 6.07 -2.54
CA PHE A 143 -4.13 6.12 -2.25
C PHE A 143 -4.49 5.05 -1.23
N PRO A 144 -5.17 5.38 -0.12
CA PRO A 144 -5.62 4.39 0.86
C PRO A 144 -6.66 3.45 0.24
N LEU A 145 -6.42 2.15 0.32
CA LEU A 145 -7.38 1.14 -0.15
C LEU A 145 -8.05 0.43 1.02
N ILE A 146 -7.27 0.06 2.03
CA ILE A 146 -7.73 -0.70 3.20
C ILE A 146 -7.29 0.04 4.45
N ILE A 147 -8.17 0.07 5.46
CA ILE A 147 -7.87 0.56 6.80
C ILE A 147 -8.04 -0.60 7.77
N ASP A 148 -7.03 -0.83 8.59
CA ASP A 148 -7.04 -1.81 9.66
C ASP A 148 -6.82 -1.13 11.03
N PRO A 149 -7.86 -0.49 11.59
CA PRO A 149 -7.74 0.22 12.85
C PRO A 149 -7.75 -0.75 14.04
N LEU A 150 -7.02 -0.41 15.11
CA LEU A 150 -7.23 -1.03 16.40
C LEU A 150 -8.62 -0.69 16.91
N VAL A 151 -9.39 -1.73 17.22
CA VAL A 151 -10.72 -1.60 17.81
C VAL A 151 -10.85 -2.51 19.05
N MET A 152 -11.63 -2.08 20.01
CA MET A 152 -11.94 -2.88 21.19
C MET A 152 -13.21 -3.68 20.96
N TYR A 153 -13.08 -5.01 20.88
CA TYR A 153 -14.22 -5.91 20.95
C TYR A 153 -14.55 -6.22 22.39
N TYR A 154 -15.82 -6.20 22.76
CA TYR A 154 -16.27 -6.54 24.08
C TYR A 154 -17.47 -7.51 24.06
N ASN A 155 -17.54 -8.34 25.09
CA ASN A 155 -18.68 -9.24 25.29
C ASN A 155 -19.74 -8.54 26.14
N ARG A 156 -20.85 -8.16 25.51
CA ARG A 156 -21.94 -7.43 26.14
C ARG A 156 -22.51 -8.18 27.36
N SER A 157 -22.73 -9.47 27.24
CA SER A 157 -23.29 -10.28 28.36
C SER A 157 -22.38 -10.33 29.59
N MET A 158 -21.06 -10.23 29.39
CA MET A 158 -20.10 -10.16 30.50
C MET A 158 -20.17 -8.82 31.22
N LEU A 159 -20.35 -7.71 30.49
CA LEU A 159 -20.55 -6.40 31.10
C LEU A 159 -21.86 -6.32 31.87
N ASP A 160 -22.95 -6.80 31.26
CA ASP A 160 -24.29 -6.78 31.85
C ASP A 160 -24.34 -7.63 33.13
N ALA A 161 -23.66 -8.76 33.18
CA ALA A 161 -23.60 -9.63 34.34
C ALA A 161 -22.92 -8.96 35.57
N GLU A 162 -22.05 -7.99 35.34
CA GLU A 162 -21.40 -7.20 36.41
C GLU A 162 -22.03 -5.80 36.58
N GLY A 163 -23.18 -5.53 35.93
CA GLY A 163 -23.88 -4.25 36.00
C GLY A 163 -23.20 -3.10 35.26
N ILE A 164 -22.26 -3.41 34.34
CA ILE A 164 -21.52 -2.40 33.57
C ILE A 164 -22.34 -2.02 32.35
N VAL A 165 -22.97 -0.86 32.41
CA VAL A 165 -23.93 -0.39 31.38
C VAL A 165 -23.24 0.01 30.05
N LYS A 166 -22.02 0.55 30.11
CA LYS A 166 -21.28 1.05 28.95
C LYS A 166 -19.89 0.43 28.93
N PRO A 167 -19.37 0.12 27.72
CA PRO A 167 -17.96 -0.25 27.59
C PRO A 167 -17.07 0.93 27.98
N PRO A 168 -15.83 0.67 28.44
CA PRO A 168 -14.91 1.72 28.82
C PRO A 168 -14.51 2.56 27.60
N THR A 169 -14.41 3.87 27.82
CA THR A 169 -13.99 4.85 26.79
C THR A 169 -12.55 5.33 27.03
N PHE A 170 -12.08 5.25 28.31
CA PHE A 170 -10.75 5.67 28.71
C PHE A 170 -9.97 4.48 29.30
N TRP A 171 -8.65 4.60 29.33
CA TRP A 171 -7.77 3.51 29.80
C TRP A 171 -7.91 3.18 31.29
N ASP A 172 -8.17 4.17 32.13
CA ASP A 172 -8.46 4.00 33.55
C ASP A 172 -9.78 3.25 33.79
N GLU A 173 -10.82 3.58 33.02
CA GLU A 173 -12.07 2.83 33.01
C GLU A 173 -11.85 1.40 32.52
N PHE A 174 -11.03 1.21 31.49
CA PHE A 174 -10.68 -0.11 30.97
C PHE A 174 -10.01 -0.97 32.03
N MET A 175 -9.05 -0.42 32.77
CA MET A 175 -8.39 -1.13 33.87
C MET A 175 -9.36 -1.54 34.97
N THR A 176 -10.32 -0.69 35.32
CA THR A 176 -11.37 -0.97 36.30
C THR A 176 -12.28 -2.10 35.81
N VAL A 177 -12.76 -2.02 34.57
CA VAL A 177 -13.61 -3.04 33.96
C VAL A 177 -12.87 -4.38 33.85
N ALA A 178 -11.63 -4.36 33.38
CA ALA A 178 -10.80 -5.56 33.25
C ALA A 178 -10.60 -6.25 34.63
N THR A 179 -10.40 -5.48 35.70
CA THR A 179 -10.25 -6.00 37.06
C THR A 179 -11.55 -6.61 37.52
N THR A 180 -12.68 -5.94 37.35
CA THR A 180 -14.03 -6.42 37.79
C THR A 180 -14.40 -7.72 37.06
N LEU A 181 -14.12 -7.82 35.78
CA LEU A 181 -14.42 -9.00 34.97
C LEU A 181 -13.47 -10.17 35.21
N THR A 182 -12.30 -9.94 35.81
CA THR A 182 -11.31 -10.98 36.07
C THR A 182 -11.74 -11.82 37.27
N LYS A 183 -11.89 -13.12 37.07
CA LYS A 183 -12.20 -14.08 38.15
C LYS A 183 -10.93 -14.86 38.53
N ARG A 184 -10.74 -14.99 39.86
CA ARG A 184 -9.59 -15.70 40.44
C ARG A 184 -10.08 -16.75 41.44
N ASP A 185 -9.25 -17.77 41.64
CA ASP A 185 -9.48 -18.75 42.72
C ASP A 185 -8.91 -18.27 44.05
N GLU A 186 -9.06 -19.09 45.07
CA GLU A 186 -8.57 -18.82 46.45
C GLU A 186 -7.05 -18.66 46.53
N ALA A 187 -6.31 -19.27 45.60
CA ALA A 187 -4.86 -19.15 45.44
C ALA A 187 -4.44 -17.94 44.57
N ASN A 188 -5.40 -17.04 44.26
CA ASN A 188 -5.20 -15.85 43.42
C ASN A 188 -4.82 -16.16 41.95
N LYS A 189 -5.00 -17.39 41.46
CA LYS A 189 -4.79 -17.77 40.09
C LYS A 189 -5.95 -17.29 39.23
N VAL A 190 -5.67 -16.72 38.08
CA VAL A 190 -6.67 -16.26 37.12
C VAL A 190 -7.41 -17.45 36.51
N LEU A 191 -8.70 -17.55 36.76
CA LEU A 191 -9.61 -18.55 36.17
C LEU A 191 -10.21 -18.01 34.88
N LYS A 192 -10.50 -16.71 34.82
CA LYS A 192 -11.04 -16.01 33.65
C LYS A 192 -10.50 -14.61 33.64
N SER A 193 -9.87 -14.23 32.55
CA SER A 193 -9.36 -12.87 32.35
C SER A 193 -10.46 -11.93 31.89
N GLY A 194 -10.50 -10.73 32.44
CA GLY A 194 -11.39 -9.65 32.01
C GLY A 194 -10.95 -8.94 30.77
N ALA A 195 -9.67 -9.08 30.38
CA ALA A 195 -9.12 -8.51 29.16
C ALA A 195 -8.11 -9.47 28.52
N ALA A 196 -8.04 -9.48 27.19
CA ALA A 196 -7.10 -10.30 26.44
C ALA A 196 -5.74 -9.57 26.28
N LEU A 197 -5.26 -8.94 27.35
CA LEU A 197 -3.94 -8.31 27.43
C LEU A 197 -3.05 -9.15 28.33
N GLY A 198 -2.11 -9.85 27.75
CA GLY A 198 -1.22 -10.73 28.48
C GLY A 198 0.24 -10.29 28.32
N HIS A 199 1.05 -11.12 27.68
CA HIS A 199 2.44 -10.84 27.40
C HIS A 199 2.61 -10.38 25.95
N PHE A 200 3.62 -9.55 25.68
CA PHE A 200 3.88 -9.02 24.33
C PHE A 200 3.88 -10.10 23.25
N SER A 201 4.41 -11.29 23.56
CA SER A 201 4.52 -12.40 22.61
C SER A 201 3.20 -13.16 22.34
N ASN A 202 2.16 -12.97 23.15
CA ASN A 202 0.90 -13.70 23.02
C ASN A 202 -0.32 -12.79 22.77
N VAL A 203 -0.08 -11.49 22.58
CA VAL A 203 -1.11 -10.51 22.22
C VAL A 203 -0.90 -10.09 20.78
N ALA A 204 -1.88 -10.36 19.94
CA ALA A 204 -1.88 -9.83 18.59
C ALA A 204 -1.85 -8.30 18.62
N HIS A 205 -1.07 -7.70 17.73
CA HIS A 205 -0.93 -6.23 17.64
C HIS A 205 -0.40 -5.54 18.93
N ALA A 206 0.37 -6.26 19.76
CA ALA A 206 0.95 -5.69 20.96
C ALA A 206 1.80 -4.43 20.70
N LYS A 207 2.54 -4.41 19.59
CA LYS A 207 3.30 -3.23 19.13
C LYS A 207 2.37 -2.03 18.90
N ASP A 208 1.25 -2.24 18.21
CA ASP A 208 0.33 -1.17 17.84
C ASP A 208 -0.45 -0.64 19.03
N ILE A 209 -0.78 -1.52 20.00
CA ILE A 209 -1.38 -1.13 21.27
C ILE A 209 -0.43 -0.22 22.05
N LEU A 210 0.85 -0.60 22.18
CA LEU A 210 1.84 0.23 22.84
C LEU A 210 2.07 1.56 22.11
N ALA A 211 2.16 1.50 20.78
CA ALA A 211 2.28 2.69 19.95
C ALA A 211 1.11 3.66 20.18
N THR A 212 -0.11 3.15 20.25
CA THR A 212 -1.32 3.94 20.52
C THR A 212 -1.22 4.62 21.87
N LEU A 213 -0.80 3.91 22.93
CA LEU A 213 -0.63 4.49 24.27
C LEU A 213 0.38 5.63 24.26
N PHE A 214 1.54 5.45 23.62
CA PHE A 214 2.57 6.50 23.51
C PHE A 214 2.05 7.73 22.76
N MET A 215 1.37 7.53 21.64
CA MET A 215 0.84 8.63 20.82
C MET A 215 -0.29 9.39 21.53
N GLN A 216 -1.14 8.72 22.30
CA GLN A 216 -2.21 9.35 23.06
C GLN A 216 -1.69 10.22 24.20
N GLU A 217 -0.49 9.93 24.72
CA GLU A 217 0.23 10.78 25.69
C GLU A 217 0.99 11.95 25.01
N GLY A 218 0.82 12.13 23.70
CA GLY A 218 1.47 13.20 22.94
C GLY A 218 2.92 12.90 22.52
N ASN A 219 3.36 11.65 22.65
CA ASN A 219 4.70 11.22 22.23
C ASN A 219 4.64 10.65 20.83
N PRO A 220 5.12 11.38 19.80
CA PRO A 220 5.16 10.84 18.44
C PRO A 220 6.19 9.71 18.35
N ILE A 221 5.82 8.61 17.68
CA ILE A 221 6.73 7.50 17.40
C ILE A 221 7.66 7.86 16.25
N VAL A 222 7.15 8.62 15.29
CA VAL A 222 7.90 9.16 14.15
C VAL A 222 7.68 10.65 14.08
N ALA A 223 8.75 11.42 14.01
CA ALA A 223 8.70 12.86 13.81
C ALA A 223 9.44 13.24 12.53
N GLU A 224 8.90 14.23 11.81
CA GLU A 224 9.59 14.83 10.67
C GLU A 224 10.53 15.95 11.20
N ARG A 225 11.81 15.83 10.91
CA ARG A 225 12.81 16.87 11.15
C ARG A 225 13.21 17.47 9.80
N GLU A 226 13.57 18.76 9.73
CA GLU A 226 14.01 19.37 8.47
C GLU A 226 15.04 18.48 7.76
N GLY A 227 14.61 17.87 6.63
CA GLY A 227 15.43 17.01 5.78
C GLY A 227 15.57 15.54 6.19
N ALA A 228 15.01 15.10 7.32
CA ALA A 228 15.01 13.68 7.72
C ALA A 228 13.86 13.36 8.68
N ARG A 229 13.30 12.17 8.55
CA ARG A 229 12.39 11.60 9.56
C ARG A 229 13.21 10.82 10.58
N VAL A 230 12.95 11.06 11.86
CA VAL A 230 13.61 10.39 12.98
C VAL A 230 12.56 9.56 13.70
N SER A 231 12.82 8.24 13.78
CA SER A 231 12.04 7.29 14.58
C SER A 231 12.67 7.08 15.94
#